data_5d338aed3e8bf5d5a852df38a695870b
#
_entry.id   5d338aed3e8bf5d5a852df38a695870b
#
_cell.length_a   1.000
_cell.length_b   1.000
_cell.length_c   1.000
_cell.angle_alpha   90.00
_cell.angle_beta   90.00
_cell.angle_gamma   90.00
#
_symmetry.space_group_name_H-M   'P 1'
#
loop_
_entity.id
_entity.type
_entity.pdbx_description
1 polymer ?
#
loop_
_entity_poly.entity_id
_entity_poly.type
_entity_poly.pdbx_seq_one_letter_code
_entity_poly.pdbx_strand_id
1 'polypeptide(L)' 'MLKVAVIGDYDSIYGFQALGIDIYPVTESTEGEQTLKKLAIAYPIIYVTESLAEQD' A
#
# COMPACT_ATOMS: atom_id res chain seq x y z
N MET A 1 3.98 14.76 -12.42
CA MET A 1 3.04 13.63 -12.38
C MET A 1 3.03 13.03 -10.99
N LEU A 2 1.84 12.80 -10.45
CA LEU A 2 1.71 12.25 -9.12
C LEU A 2 1.91 10.74 -9.13
N LYS A 3 2.63 10.26 -8.17
CA LYS A 3 2.79 8.82 -7.98
C LYS A 3 1.95 8.37 -6.80
N VAL A 4 1.25 7.28 -6.98
CA VAL A 4 0.39 6.73 -5.95
C VAL A 4 0.83 5.32 -5.63
N ALA A 5 0.96 5.01 -4.35
CA ALA A 5 1.30 3.68 -3.89
C ALA A 5 0.15 3.14 -3.05
N VAL A 6 -0.10 1.84 -3.16
CA VAL A 6 -1.15 1.19 -2.38
C VAL A 6 -0.53 0.05 -1.60
N ILE A 7 -0.80 0.01 -0.31
CA ILE A 7 -0.29 -1.02 0.59
C ILE A 7 -1.45 -1.81 1.16
N GLY A 8 -1.33 -3.12 1.17
CA GLY A 8 -2.38 -3.95 1.73
C GLY A 8 -2.25 -5.39 1.29
N ASP A 9 -3.33 -6.16 1.49
CA ASP A 9 -3.37 -7.54 1.03
C ASP A 9 -3.34 -7.60 -0.48
N TYR A 10 -2.61 -8.56 -1.01
CA TYR A 10 -2.54 -8.69 -2.45
C TYR A 10 -3.92 -8.81 -3.07
N ASP A 11 -4.79 -9.60 -2.46
CA ASP A 11 -6.14 -9.81 -2.98
C ASP A 11 -6.94 -8.53 -3.02
N SER A 12 -6.64 -7.60 -2.12
CA SER A 12 -7.38 -6.34 -2.05
C SER A 12 -6.83 -5.29 -3.01
N ILE A 13 -5.54 -5.34 -3.26
CA ILE A 13 -4.91 -4.23 -3.97
C ILE A 13 -4.48 -4.55 -5.39
N TYR A 14 -4.51 -5.82 -5.78
CA TYR A 14 -3.99 -6.19 -7.09
C TYR A 14 -4.73 -5.52 -8.24
N GLY A 15 -6.00 -5.18 -8.03
CA GLY A 15 -6.77 -4.50 -9.05
C GLY A 15 -6.27 -3.11 -9.37
N PHE A 16 -5.60 -2.48 -8.42
CA PHE A 16 -5.06 -1.14 -8.64
C PHE A 16 -3.89 -1.15 -9.59
N GLN A 17 -3.23 -2.28 -9.72
CA GLN A 17 -2.11 -2.38 -10.63
C GLN A 17 -2.56 -2.17 -12.08
N ALA A 18 -3.77 -2.58 -12.38
CA ALA A 18 -4.31 -2.40 -13.73
C ALA A 18 -4.53 -0.92 -14.07
N LEU A 19 -4.59 -0.08 -13.05
CA LEU A 19 -4.76 1.35 -13.24
C LEU A 19 -3.43 2.10 -13.32
N GLY A 20 -2.33 1.38 -13.27
CA GLY A 20 -1.02 2.01 -13.31
C GLY A 20 -0.53 2.46 -11.96
N ILE A 21 -1.16 2.01 -10.89
CA ILE A 21 -0.77 2.37 -9.53
C ILE A 21 0.21 1.33 -9.00
N ASP A 22 1.25 1.80 -8.32
CA ASP A 22 2.22 0.88 -7.73
C ASP A 22 1.61 0.21 -6.52
N ILE A 23 1.67 -1.11 -6.47
CA ILE A 23 1.11 -1.85 -5.35
C ILE A 23 2.23 -2.50 -4.54
N TYR A 24 2.02 -2.57 -3.22
CA TYR A 24 2.98 -3.13 -2.30
C TYR A 24 2.25 -4.09 -1.37
N PRO A 25 2.13 -5.35 -1.78
CA PRO A 25 1.41 -6.33 -0.93
C PRO A 25 2.22 -6.66 0.31
N VAL A 26 1.53 -6.68 1.44
CA VAL A 26 2.11 -7.05 2.71
C VAL A 26 1.17 -8.01 3.42
N THR A 27 1.72 -8.81 4.33
CA THR A 27 0.91 -9.79 5.04
C THR A 27 0.68 -9.42 6.49
N GLU A 28 1.51 -8.54 7.05
CA GLU A 28 1.39 -8.14 8.44
C GLU A 28 1.36 -6.64 8.55
N SER A 29 0.69 -6.15 9.60
CA SER A 29 0.58 -4.71 9.77
C SER A 29 1.93 -4.08 10.09
N THR A 30 2.82 -4.77 10.79
CA THR A 30 4.17 -4.25 11.02
C THR A 30 4.90 -4.05 9.72
N GLU A 31 4.74 -5.00 8.82
CA GLU A 31 5.36 -4.92 7.51
C GLU A 31 4.82 -3.74 6.74
N GLY A 32 3.52 -3.51 6.87
CA GLY A 32 2.89 -2.38 6.21
C GLY A 32 3.41 -1.06 6.73
N GLU A 33 3.63 -0.97 8.03
CA GLU A 33 4.16 0.24 8.62
C GLU A 33 5.56 0.55 8.10
N GLN A 34 6.40 -0.46 8.03
CA GLN A 34 7.75 -0.26 7.54
C GLN A 34 7.75 0.14 6.08
N THR A 35 6.88 -0.48 5.31
CA THR A 35 6.76 -0.12 3.90
C THR A 35 6.26 1.30 3.76
N LEU A 36 5.30 1.70 4.58
CA LEU A 36 4.76 3.04 4.54
C LEU A 36 5.84 4.08 4.78
N LYS A 37 6.69 3.83 5.76
CA LYS A 37 7.77 4.76 6.08
C LYS A 37 8.74 4.90 4.92
N LYS A 38 9.04 3.80 4.27
CA LYS A 38 9.93 3.84 3.11
C LYS A 38 9.32 4.61 1.96
N LEU A 39 8.04 4.36 1.71
CA LEU A 39 7.38 4.96 0.57
C LEU A 39 7.03 6.42 0.79
N ALA A 40 6.91 6.83 2.05
CA ALA A 40 6.56 8.21 2.35
C ALA A 40 7.58 9.19 1.78
N ILE A 41 8.79 8.74 1.57
CA ILE A 41 9.82 9.59 1.02
C ILE A 41 9.68 9.71 -0.49
N ALA A 42 9.23 8.65 -1.14
CA ALA A 42 9.21 8.58 -2.60
C ALA A 42 7.86 8.91 -3.21
N TYR A 43 6.78 8.70 -2.46
CA TYR A 43 5.44 8.86 -3.01
C TYR A 43 4.68 9.95 -2.28
N PRO A 44 4.10 10.90 -3.03
CA PRO A 44 3.28 11.95 -2.42
C PRO A 44 1.95 11.43 -1.90
N ILE A 45 1.45 10.33 -2.47
CA ILE A 45 0.18 9.77 -2.05
C ILE A 45 0.36 8.28 -1.78
N ILE A 46 -0.05 7.85 -0.58
CA ILE A 46 0.03 6.45 -0.20
C ILE A 46 -1.32 6.04 0.38
N TYR A 47 -1.88 4.98 -0.15
CA TYR A 47 -3.17 4.48 0.30
C TYR A 47 -2.98 3.14 1.00
N VAL A 48 -3.50 3.02 2.21
CA VAL A 48 -3.40 1.78 2.97
C VAL A 48 -4.79 1.18 3.09
N THR A 49 -4.92 -0.08 2.69
CA THR A 49 -6.24 -0.71 2.71
C THR A 49 -6.70 -0.95 4.15
N GLU A 50 -8.00 -0.91 4.31
CA GLU A 50 -8.59 -0.98 5.62
C GLU A 50 -8.48 -2.35 6.26
N SER A 51 -8.47 -3.38 5.45
CA SER A 51 -8.38 -4.72 5.98
C SER A 51 -7.09 -4.91 6.77
N LEU A 52 -6.04 -4.25 6.36
CA LEU A 52 -4.78 -4.33 7.08
C LEU A 52 -4.81 -3.45 8.33
N ALA A 53 -5.44 -2.31 8.24
CA ALA A 53 -5.52 -1.37 9.35
C ALA A 53 -6.37 -1.90 10.48
N GLU A 54 -7.33 -2.76 10.17
CA GLU A 54 -8.23 -3.31 11.18
C GLU A 54 -7.71 -4.55 11.85
N GLN A 55 -6.53 -4.96 11.53
CA GLN A 55 -6.00 -6.16 12.11
C GLN A 55 -5.73 -5.98 13.59
N ASP A 56 -6.30 -6.82 14.37
CA ASP A 56 -6.14 -6.73 15.83
C ASP A 56 -5.06 -7.65 16.30
#